data_a86042d5357da069967abe03d26ad2d1
#
_entry.id   a86042d5357da069967abe03d26ad2d1
#
_cell.length_a   1.000
_cell.length_b   1.000
_cell.length_c   1.000
_cell.angle_alpha   90.00
_cell.angle_beta   90.00
_cell.angle_gamma   90.00
#
_symmetry.space_group_name_H-M   'P 1'
#
loop_
_entity.id
_entity.type
_entity.pdbx_description
1 polymer ?
#
loop_
_entity_poly.entity_id
_entity_poly.type
_entity_poly.pdbx_seq_one_letter_code
_entity_poly.pdbx_strand_id
1 'polypeptide(L)'
;MQEPLLQILSEHNYKLGNIVNIQFYTPISAAWVNSTSGVKVPSNCIPKDGTSYIPCGTAFISNPPAQGQCIPIYAGVNTSGQVVLVNDFGAVMYGVQVNFNYLI
;
A
#
# COMPACT_ATOMS: atom_id res chain seq x y z
N MET A 1 -15.30 -22.07 -19.84
CA MET A 1 -14.61 -20.90 -19.28
C MET A 1 -14.13 -21.21 -17.89
N GLN A 2 -12.89 -20.91 -17.61
CA GLN A 2 -12.33 -21.15 -16.29
C GLN A 2 -12.62 -19.94 -15.40
N GLU A 3 -13.15 -20.19 -14.21
CA GLU A 3 -13.38 -19.11 -13.26
C GLU A 3 -12.07 -18.61 -12.66
N PRO A 4 -11.99 -17.32 -12.32
CA PRO A 4 -10.81 -16.82 -11.62
C PRO A 4 -10.61 -17.52 -10.29
N LEU A 5 -9.37 -17.82 -9.95
CA LEU A 5 -9.02 -18.42 -8.67
C LEU A 5 -8.81 -17.33 -7.64
N LEU A 6 -9.44 -17.48 -6.49
CA LEU A 6 -9.22 -16.64 -5.33
C LEU A 6 -8.04 -17.21 -4.54
N GLN A 7 -7.02 -16.40 -4.35
CA GLN A 7 -5.87 -16.72 -3.50
C GLN A 7 -5.83 -15.76 -2.33
N ILE A 8 -5.90 -16.28 -1.12
CA ILE A 8 -5.79 -15.47 0.09
C ILE A 8 -4.30 -15.30 0.40
N LEU A 9 -3.84 -14.06 0.45
CA LEU A 9 -2.45 -13.71 0.72
C LEU A 9 -2.22 -13.42 2.20
N SER A 10 -3.19 -12.78 2.83
CA SER A 10 -3.23 -12.51 4.26
C SER A 10 -4.65 -12.09 4.63
N GLU A 11 -4.88 -11.63 5.87
CA GLU A 11 -6.22 -11.38 6.37
C GLU A 11 -7.09 -10.52 5.45
N HIS A 12 -6.52 -9.44 4.89
CA HIS A 12 -7.26 -8.51 4.03
C HIS A 12 -6.67 -8.40 2.63
N ASN A 13 -5.72 -9.27 2.28
CA ASN A 13 -5.03 -9.22 1.01
C ASN A 13 -5.33 -10.47 0.20
N TYR A 14 -5.68 -10.30 -1.07
CA TYR A 14 -6.01 -11.43 -1.91
C TYR A 14 -5.69 -11.15 -3.37
N LYS A 15 -5.61 -12.22 -4.13
CA LYS A 15 -5.50 -12.19 -5.58
C LYS A 15 -6.69 -12.94 -6.17
N LEU A 16 -7.43 -12.29 -7.05
CA LEU A 16 -8.55 -12.90 -7.76
C LEU A 16 -8.31 -12.73 -9.26
N GLY A 17 -7.94 -13.83 -9.93
CA GLY A 17 -7.53 -13.74 -11.33
C GLY A 17 -6.31 -12.83 -11.46
N ASN A 18 -6.46 -11.74 -12.21
CA ASN A 18 -5.41 -10.75 -12.41
C ASN A 18 -5.54 -9.52 -11.51
N ILE A 19 -6.47 -9.56 -10.57
CA ILE A 19 -6.70 -8.45 -9.65
C ILE A 19 -6.07 -8.78 -8.30
N VAL A 20 -5.24 -7.89 -7.80
CA VAL A 20 -4.63 -8.01 -6.47
C VAL A 20 -5.18 -6.90 -5.58
N ASN A 21 -5.66 -7.25 -4.41
CA ASN A 21 -6.13 -6.30 -3.40
C ASN A 21 -5.17 -6.26 -2.24
N ILE A 22 -4.74 -5.05 -1.89
CA ILE A 22 -3.80 -4.80 -0.79
C ILE A 22 -4.47 -3.87 0.21
N GLN A 23 -4.49 -4.29 1.47
CA GLN A 23 -5.02 -3.49 2.56
C GLN A 23 -4.19 -3.79 3.80
N PHE A 24 -3.58 -2.76 4.39
CA PHE A 24 -2.82 -2.93 5.61
C PHE A 24 -2.69 -1.63 6.38
N TYR A 25 -2.35 -1.76 7.65
CA TYR A 25 -1.86 -0.69 8.50
C TYR A 25 -0.44 -1.02 8.92
N THR A 26 0.45 -0.05 8.87
CA THR A 26 1.80 -0.21 9.37
C THR A 26 2.23 1.03 10.14
N PRO A 27 2.88 0.87 11.31
CA PRO A 27 3.46 2.00 12.01
C PRO A 27 4.71 2.48 11.28
N ILE A 28 4.84 3.80 11.17
CA ILE A 28 5.97 4.43 10.52
C ILE A 28 6.38 5.63 11.36
N SER A 29 7.67 5.89 11.41
CA SER A 29 8.21 7.06 12.10
C SER A 29 9.36 7.61 11.27
N ALA A 30 9.01 8.36 10.21
CA ALA A 30 9.99 8.94 9.31
C ALA A 30 9.40 10.14 8.58
N ALA A 31 10.23 11.15 8.39
CA ALA A 31 9.89 12.28 7.53
C ALA A 31 10.43 12.01 6.14
N TRP A 32 9.53 11.80 5.15
CA TRP A 32 9.95 11.53 3.78
C TRP A 32 8.81 11.81 2.80
N VAL A 33 9.21 12.05 1.54
CA VAL A 33 8.25 12.29 0.46
C VAL A 33 7.78 10.96 -0.11
N ASN A 34 8.67 10.01 -0.30
CA ASN A 34 8.34 8.66 -0.72
C ASN A 34 9.27 7.65 -0.07
N SER A 35 8.77 6.45 0.14
CA SER A 35 9.55 5.38 0.75
C SER A 35 8.84 4.05 0.54
N THR A 36 9.55 2.96 0.77
CA THR A 36 8.94 1.63 0.83
C THR A 36 8.35 1.41 2.22
N SER A 37 7.22 0.73 2.25
CA SER A 37 6.51 0.48 3.52
C SER A 37 7.11 -0.65 4.35
N GLY A 38 8.01 -1.44 3.76
CA GLY A 38 8.42 -2.71 4.34
C GLY A 38 7.48 -3.85 4.00
N VAL A 39 6.35 -3.57 3.39
CA VAL A 39 5.40 -4.58 2.93
C VAL A 39 5.76 -4.98 1.51
N LYS A 40 5.76 -6.28 1.25
CA LYS A 40 6.14 -6.83 -0.04
C LYS A 40 5.07 -7.82 -0.51
N VAL A 41 4.67 -7.71 -1.77
CA VAL A 41 3.70 -8.64 -2.33
C VAL A 41 4.41 -9.94 -2.75
N PRO A 42 3.68 -11.08 -2.78
CA PRO A 42 4.26 -12.33 -3.29
C PRO A 42 4.71 -12.20 -4.75
N SER A 43 5.61 -13.07 -5.17
CA SER A 43 6.18 -13.02 -6.52
C SER A 43 5.15 -13.07 -7.63
N ASN A 44 4.06 -13.82 -7.42
CA ASN A 44 2.98 -13.91 -8.41
C ASN A 44 2.04 -12.70 -8.42
N CYS A 45 2.30 -11.71 -7.60
CA CYS A 45 1.52 -10.48 -7.52
C CYS A 45 2.33 -9.25 -7.94
N ILE A 46 3.56 -9.43 -8.41
CA ILE A 46 4.41 -8.32 -8.82
C ILE A 46 3.99 -7.84 -10.21
N PRO A 47 3.58 -6.57 -10.35
CA PRO A 47 3.23 -6.03 -11.67
C PRO A 47 4.50 -5.87 -12.51
N LYS A 48 4.43 -6.24 -13.79
CA LYS A 48 5.59 -6.26 -14.68
C LYS A 48 6.32 -4.92 -14.77
N ASP A 49 5.56 -3.84 -14.87
CA ASP A 49 6.13 -2.50 -15.04
C ASP A 49 5.89 -1.62 -13.80
N GLY A 50 5.50 -2.22 -12.70
CA GLY A 50 5.05 -1.47 -11.53
C GLY A 50 3.64 -0.92 -11.72
N THR A 51 3.11 -0.28 -10.69
CA THR A 51 1.83 0.41 -10.76
C THR A 51 2.03 1.91 -10.74
N SER A 52 1.02 2.66 -11.16
CA SER A 52 0.94 4.08 -10.86
C SER A 52 0.76 4.26 -9.35
N TYR A 53 1.18 5.40 -8.83
CA TYR A 53 0.90 5.77 -7.44
C TYR A 53 -0.44 6.48 -7.40
N ILE A 54 -1.37 5.93 -6.63
CA ILE A 54 -2.74 6.42 -6.55
C ILE A 54 -3.06 6.89 -5.14
N PRO A 55 -3.94 7.89 -4.99
CA PRO A 55 -4.40 8.31 -3.66
C PRO A 55 -5.28 7.19 -3.08
N CYS A 56 -4.77 6.50 -2.08
CA CYS A 56 -5.44 5.30 -1.56
C CYS A 56 -5.20 5.08 -0.09
N GLY A 57 -4.56 6.01 0.59
CA GLY A 57 -4.22 5.82 1.98
C GLY A 57 -4.24 7.08 2.80
N THR A 58 -4.04 6.89 4.09
CA THR A 58 -4.01 7.94 5.10
C THR A 58 -2.83 7.71 6.01
N ALA A 59 -2.08 8.77 6.29
CA ALA A 59 -0.99 8.73 7.26
C ALA A 59 -1.35 9.58 8.48
N PHE A 60 -1.05 9.05 9.66
CA PHE A 60 -1.25 9.76 10.92
C PHE A 60 0.02 10.54 11.25
N ILE A 61 -0.16 11.84 11.54
CA ILE A 61 0.96 12.75 11.80
C ILE A 61 1.09 13.15 13.27
N SER A 62 0.33 12.48 14.15
CA SER A 62 0.45 12.65 15.60
C SER A 62 0.87 11.37 16.28
N ASN A 63 1.51 11.48 17.44
CA ASN A 63 1.93 10.35 18.24
C ASN A 63 1.40 10.52 19.67
N PRO A 64 0.42 9.70 20.12
CA PRO A 64 -0.17 8.58 19.40
C PRO A 64 -1.05 9.02 18.22
N PRO A 65 -1.29 8.15 17.25
CA PRO A 65 -2.16 8.48 16.13
C PRO A 65 -3.55 8.90 16.59
N ALA A 66 -4.06 9.98 16.01
CA ALA A 66 -5.36 10.52 16.35
C ALA A 66 -6.13 10.83 15.08
N GLN A 67 -7.45 10.63 15.11
CA GLN A 67 -8.29 10.68 13.94
C GLN A 67 -8.28 12.04 13.22
N GLY A 68 -8.15 13.12 13.91
CA GLY A 68 -8.10 14.46 13.31
C GLY A 68 -6.71 14.88 12.83
N GLN A 69 -5.70 14.05 13.01
CA GLN A 69 -4.31 14.35 12.71
C GLN A 69 -3.79 13.43 11.63
N CYS A 70 -4.29 13.58 10.42
CA CYS A 70 -3.92 12.72 9.31
C CYS A 70 -3.84 13.49 7.99
N ILE A 71 -3.08 12.92 7.06
CA ILE A 71 -2.92 13.45 5.70
C ILE A 71 -3.16 12.35 4.70
N PRO A 72 -3.62 12.68 3.49
CA PRO A 72 -3.72 11.69 2.42
C PRO A 72 -2.34 11.33 1.88
N ILE A 73 -2.19 10.07 1.47
CA ILE A 73 -0.97 9.60 0.82
C ILE A 73 -1.30 8.80 -0.42
N TYR A 74 -0.31 8.64 -1.28
CA TYR A 74 -0.38 7.77 -2.44
C TYR A 74 0.38 6.49 -2.17
N ALA A 75 -0.01 5.42 -2.85
CA ALA A 75 0.72 4.16 -2.79
C ALA A 75 0.71 3.47 -4.14
N GLY A 76 1.69 2.60 -4.33
CA GLY A 76 1.80 1.76 -5.51
C GLY A 76 2.75 0.61 -5.23
N VAL A 77 2.89 -0.29 -6.21
CA VAL A 77 3.78 -1.44 -6.11
C VAL A 77 4.85 -1.29 -7.19
N ASN A 78 6.11 -1.37 -6.80
CA ASN A 78 7.21 -1.28 -7.75
C ASN A 78 7.53 -2.64 -8.37
N THR A 79 8.50 -2.67 -9.30
CA THR A 79 8.86 -3.90 -10.00
C THR A 79 9.57 -4.92 -9.13
N SER A 80 9.97 -4.54 -7.93
CA SER A 80 10.51 -5.46 -6.93
C SER A 80 9.44 -6.02 -6.00
N GLY A 81 8.18 -5.63 -6.20
CA GLY A 81 7.08 -6.08 -5.37
C GLY A 81 6.92 -5.34 -4.06
N GLN A 82 7.64 -4.24 -3.87
CA GLN A 82 7.52 -3.43 -2.67
C GLN A 82 6.37 -2.44 -2.79
N VAL A 83 5.59 -2.32 -1.73
CA VAL A 83 4.57 -1.28 -1.64
C VAL A 83 5.24 0.02 -1.25
N VAL A 84 5.22 0.98 -2.17
CA VAL A 84 5.87 2.27 -2.00
C VAL A 84 4.82 3.30 -1.59
N LEU A 85 5.15 4.10 -0.60
CA LEU A 85 4.29 5.16 -0.06
C LEU A 85 4.85 6.52 -0.47
N VAL A 86 3.97 7.42 -0.88
CA VAL A 86 4.33 8.77 -1.30
C VAL A 86 3.62 9.77 -0.42
N ASN A 87 4.41 10.62 0.25
CA ASN A 87 3.92 11.67 1.14
C ASN A 87 4.39 13.03 0.60
N ASP A 88 3.49 13.74 -0.05
CA ASP A 88 3.80 15.03 -0.68
C ASP A 88 4.02 16.16 0.33
N PHE A 89 3.72 15.93 1.59
CA PHE A 89 3.80 16.97 2.63
C PHE A 89 5.13 16.97 3.36
N GLY A 90 5.96 15.95 3.17
CA GLY A 90 7.22 15.83 3.91
C GLY A 90 7.02 15.69 5.41
N ALA A 91 5.86 15.23 5.84
CA ALA A 91 5.53 15.15 7.26
C ALA A 91 6.04 13.85 7.89
N VAL A 92 6.32 13.91 9.19
CA VAL A 92 6.63 12.69 9.95
C VAL A 92 5.35 11.89 10.11
N MET A 93 5.41 10.62 9.75
CA MET A 93 4.27 9.72 9.84
C MET A 93 4.47 8.72 10.97
N TYR A 94 3.42 8.49 11.76
CA TYR A 94 3.44 7.56 12.89
C TYR A 94 2.60 6.31 12.62
N GLY A 95 1.84 6.32 11.56
CA GLY A 95 1.08 5.17 11.10
C GLY A 95 0.51 5.44 9.73
N VAL A 96 0.42 4.40 8.92
CA VAL A 96 -0.10 4.51 7.55
C VAL A 96 -1.11 3.38 7.33
N GLN A 97 -2.25 3.75 6.79
CA GLN A 97 -3.28 2.81 6.37
C GLN A 97 -3.50 2.97 4.88
N VAL A 98 -3.42 1.87 4.14
CA VAL A 98 -3.66 1.87 2.69
C VAL A 98 -4.63 0.78 2.32
N ASN A 99 -5.37 1.03 1.25
CA ASN A 99 -6.28 0.06 0.64
C ASN A 99 -6.36 0.37 -0.85
N PHE A 100 -5.84 -0.54 -1.66
CA PHE A 100 -5.89 -0.36 -3.11
C PHE A 100 -5.87 -1.71 -3.80
N ASN A 101 -6.23 -1.70 -5.08
CA ASN A 101 -6.10 -2.88 -5.93
C ASN A 101 -5.42 -2.50 -7.25
N TYR A 102 -4.87 -3.50 -7.90
CA TYR A 102 -4.19 -3.31 -9.18
C TYR A 102 -4.27 -4.58 -10.02
N LEU A 103 -3.98 -4.42 -11.29
CA LEU A 103 -3.97 -5.53 -12.26
C LEU A 103 -2.54 -6.00 -12.51
N ILE A 104 -2.41 -7.29 -12.73
CA ILE A 104 -1.14 -7.89 -13.16
C ILE A 104 -1.29 -8.63 -14.48
#